data_d316f457a91cc3bc9e52221ae4ad2818
#
_entry.id   d316f457a91cc3bc9e52221ae4ad2818
#
_cell.length_a   1.000
_cell.length_b   1.000
_cell.length_c   1.000
_cell.angle_alpha   90.00
_cell.angle_beta   90.00
_cell.angle_gamma   90.00
#
_symmetry.space_group_name_H-M   'P 1'
#
loop_
_entity.id
_entity.type
_entity.pdbx_description
1 polymer ?
#
loop_
_entity_poly.entity_id
_entity_poly.type
_entity_poly.pdbx_seq_one_letter_code
_entity_poly.pdbx_strand_id
1 'polypeptide(L)'
;MQEFHASAQPTLGVEWEVALIDPVTRDLVSRAADVVALVQAEHPEIHLEREFLANTVELVTPVCHTVPEAVASLRVALDAVKAAADSLGLKLWG
;
A
#
# COMPACT_ATOMS: atom_id res chain seq x y z
N MET A 1 -23.42 0.61 -15.14
CA MET A 1 -23.50 0.70 -14.41
C MET A 1 -23.68 0.08 -13.56
N GLN A 2 -23.65 -0.04 -13.20
CA GLN A 2 -23.88 -0.46 -12.41
C GLN A 2 -24.56 -0.34 -11.58
N GLU A 3 -24.82 -0.61 -11.28
CA GLU A 3 -25.48 -0.39 -10.51
C GLU A 3 -25.28 -0.71 -9.39
N PHE A 4 -25.00 -0.18 -8.87
CA PHE A 4 -25.01 -0.47 -7.80
C PHE A 4 -26.02 -0.39 -7.16
N HIS A 5 -26.52 -0.80 -7.18
CA HIS A 5 -27.65 -0.57 -6.68
C HIS A 5 -27.99 -1.15 -5.48
N ALA A 6 -27.85 -2.10 -5.32
CA ALA A 6 -28.35 -2.72 -4.23
C ALA A 6 -27.99 -2.14 -2.97
N SER A 7 -26.91 -1.62 -2.91
CA SER A 7 -26.45 -1.04 -1.69
C SER A 7 -27.00 0.33 -1.52
N ALA A 8 -27.59 0.60 -0.41
CA ALA A 8 -28.04 1.94 -0.10
C ALA A 8 -26.87 2.83 0.18
N GLN A 9 -25.72 2.27 0.50
CA GLN A 9 -24.55 3.07 0.82
C GLN A 9 -23.42 2.71 -0.12
N PRO A 10 -22.93 3.69 -0.87
CA PRO A 10 -21.78 3.41 -1.72
C PRO A 10 -20.56 3.08 -0.88
N THR A 11 -19.69 2.27 -1.44
CA THR A 11 -18.46 1.90 -0.80
C THR A 11 -17.28 2.30 -1.68
N LEU A 12 -16.13 2.45 -1.05
CA LEU A 12 -14.90 2.83 -1.72
C LEU A 12 -13.83 1.79 -1.49
N GLY A 13 -13.05 1.53 -2.51
CA GLY A 13 -11.81 0.80 -2.37
C GLY A 13 -10.75 1.56 -3.10
N VAL A 14 -9.59 1.74 -2.51
CA VAL A 14 -8.51 2.50 -3.13
C VAL A 14 -7.26 1.66 -3.17
N GLU A 15 -6.58 1.71 -4.30
CA GLU A 15 -5.30 1.04 -4.49
C GLU A 15 -4.27 2.11 -4.84
N TRP A 16 -3.10 1.99 -4.24
CA TRP A 16 -2.04 2.95 -4.49
C TRP A 16 -0.72 2.21 -4.59
N GLU A 17 -0.06 2.37 -5.72
CA GLU A 17 1.22 1.75 -5.99
C GLU A 17 2.36 2.63 -5.55
N VAL A 18 3.33 2.07 -4.84
CA VAL A 18 4.54 2.80 -4.49
C VAL A 18 5.73 1.97 -4.93
N ALA A 19 6.75 2.65 -5.43
CA ALA A 19 7.98 2.00 -5.84
C ALA A 19 9.02 2.12 -4.74
N LEU A 20 9.94 1.17 -4.72
CA LEU A 20 11.07 1.16 -3.79
C LEU A 20 12.30 1.65 -4.54
N ILE A 21 12.98 2.61 -3.96
CA ILE A 21 14.19 3.14 -4.60
C ILE A 21 15.34 3.20 -3.61
N ASP A 22 16.54 3.12 -4.15
CA ASP A 22 17.76 3.37 -3.41
C ASP A 22 17.87 4.89 -3.22
N PRO A 23 18.06 5.39 -1.99
CA PRO A 23 18.08 6.83 -1.76
C PRO A 23 19.29 7.53 -2.33
N VAL A 24 20.36 6.80 -2.64
CA VAL A 24 21.59 7.39 -3.17
C VAL A 24 21.58 7.38 -4.69
N THR A 25 21.32 6.21 -5.29
CA THR A 25 21.37 6.08 -6.74
C THR A 25 20.05 6.45 -7.40
N ARG A 26 18.95 6.40 -6.66
CA ARG A 26 17.59 6.62 -7.15
C ARG A 26 17.11 5.51 -8.06
N ASP A 27 17.81 4.40 -8.10
CA ASP A 27 17.39 3.25 -8.89
C ASP A 27 16.28 2.48 -8.19
N LEU A 28 15.43 1.84 -8.98
CA LEU A 28 14.40 0.96 -8.45
C LEU A 28 15.05 -0.28 -7.83
N VAL A 29 14.51 -0.72 -6.71
CA VAL A 29 15.07 -1.84 -5.95
C VAL A 29 14.04 -2.96 -5.83
N SER A 30 14.44 -4.17 -6.17
CA SER A 30 13.54 -5.33 -6.19
C SER A 30 13.44 -5.98 -4.81
N ARG A 31 12.87 -5.27 -3.84
CA ARG A 31 12.73 -5.72 -2.47
C ARG A 31 11.29 -5.67 -1.98
N ALA A 32 10.30 -5.68 -2.91
CA ALA A 32 8.91 -5.59 -2.52
C ALA A 32 8.48 -6.75 -1.60
N ALA A 33 8.96 -7.95 -1.87
CA ALA A 33 8.60 -9.10 -1.04
C ALA A 33 9.07 -8.92 0.39
N ASP A 34 10.25 -8.35 0.59
CA ASP A 34 10.77 -8.13 1.92
C ASP A 34 9.99 -7.07 2.67
N VAL A 35 9.60 -5.99 1.98
CA VAL A 35 8.79 -4.94 2.58
C VAL A 35 7.43 -5.50 3.00
N VAL A 36 6.79 -6.25 2.11
CA VAL A 36 5.49 -6.84 2.41
C VAL A 36 5.60 -7.79 3.61
N ALA A 37 6.64 -8.61 3.65
CA ALA A 37 6.82 -9.54 4.76
C ALA A 37 7.01 -8.82 6.09
N LEU A 38 7.78 -7.74 6.10
CA LEU A 38 8.00 -6.97 7.32
C LEU A 38 6.72 -6.31 7.81
N VAL A 39 5.96 -5.72 6.91
CA VAL A 39 4.71 -5.06 7.29
C VAL A 39 3.73 -6.10 7.83
N GLN A 40 3.57 -7.22 7.14
CA GLN A 40 2.57 -8.19 7.55
C GLN A 40 2.94 -8.94 8.82
N ALA A 41 4.23 -8.99 9.14
CA ALA A 41 4.66 -9.58 10.41
C ALA A 41 4.19 -8.74 11.59
N GLU A 42 4.17 -7.42 11.46
CA GLU A 42 3.78 -6.53 12.54
C GLU A 42 2.33 -6.05 12.43
N HIS A 43 1.82 -6.01 11.21
CA HIS A 43 0.48 -5.47 10.93
C HIS A 43 -0.27 -6.40 9.99
N PRO A 44 -0.66 -7.58 10.47
CA PRO A 44 -1.33 -8.56 9.58
C PRO A 44 -2.66 -8.04 9.04
N GLU A 45 -3.22 -7.01 9.65
CA GLU A 45 -4.48 -6.44 9.19
C GLU A 45 -4.31 -5.53 7.96
N ILE A 46 -3.07 -5.09 7.66
CA ILE A 46 -2.83 -4.22 6.52
C ILE A 46 -2.75 -5.07 5.27
N HIS A 47 -3.53 -4.70 4.27
CA HIS A 47 -3.56 -5.44 3.02
C HIS A 47 -2.58 -4.81 2.03
N LEU A 48 -1.58 -5.58 1.66
CA LEU A 48 -0.59 -5.18 0.65
C LEU A 48 -0.49 -6.27 -0.39
N GLU A 49 -0.21 -5.86 -1.61
CA GLU A 49 0.03 -6.81 -2.68
C GLU A 49 1.34 -6.48 -3.37
N ARG A 50 2.03 -7.51 -3.79
CA ARG A 50 3.20 -7.34 -4.61
C ARG A 50 2.74 -7.19 -6.04
N GLU A 51 3.24 -6.16 -6.69
CA GLU A 51 2.94 -5.98 -8.07
C GLU A 51 3.70 -6.99 -8.92
N PHE A 52 3.29 -7.05 -10.19
CA PHE A 52 3.99 -7.86 -11.15
C PHE A 52 5.49 -7.56 -11.13
N LEU A 53 5.86 -6.29 -10.97
CA LEU A 53 7.25 -5.90 -10.86
C LEU A 53 7.68 -5.99 -9.40
N ALA A 54 8.86 -6.58 -9.18
CA ALA A 54 9.33 -6.86 -7.82
C ALA A 54 9.74 -5.60 -7.06
N ASN A 55 9.73 -4.45 -7.71
CA ASN A 55 10.14 -3.19 -7.09
C ASN A 55 8.97 -2.30 -6.68
N THR A 56 7.73 -2.79 -6.76
CA THR A 56 6.57 -2.01 -6.36
C THR A 56 5.72 -2.78 -5.37
N VAL A 57 5.07 -2.04 -4.50
CA VAL A 57 4.13 -2.56 -3.51
C VAL A 57 2.82 -1.84 -3.71
N GLU A 58 1.72 -2.57 -3.72
CA GLU A 58 0.40 -1.99 -3.84
C GLU A 58 -0.26 -1.95 -2.47
N LEU A 59 -0.69 -0.74 -2.07
CA LEU A 59 -1.44 -0.54 -0.85
C LEU A 59 -2.92 -0.61 -1.19
N VAL A 60 -3.65 -1.46 -0.49
CA VAL A 60 -5.06 -1.69 -0.78
C VAL A 60 -5.85 -1.37 0.48
N THR A 61 -6.83 -0.46 0.37
CA THR A 61 -7.68 -0.18 1.52
C THR A 61 -8.73 -1.25 1.66
N PRO A 62 -9.22 -1.49 2.89
CA PRO A 62 -10.44 -2.28 3.05
C PRO A 62 -11.61 -1.50 2.44
N VAL A 63 -12.76 -2.14 2.38
CA VAL A 63 -13.97 -1.46 1.93
C VAL A 63 -14.27 -0.34 2.91
N CYS A 64 -14.40 0.88 2.40
CA CYS A 64 -14.65 2.06 3.21
C CYS A 64 -15.95 2.70 2.76
N HIS A 65 -16.56 3.50 3.63
CA HIS A 65 -17.82 4.15 3.34
C HIS A 65 -17.67 5.64 3.06
N THR A 66 -16.55 6.23 3.46
CA THR A 66 -16.31 7.65 3.23
C THR A 66 -14.89 7.89 2.75
N VAL A 67 -14.69 9.03 2.11
CA VAL A 67 -13.35 9.41 1.65
C VAL A 67 -12.37 9.57 2.82
N PRO A 68 -12.75 10.26 3.93
CA PRO A 68 -11.84 10.33 5.07
C PRO A 68 -11.43 8.97 5.61
N GLU A 69 -12.35 8.02 5.60
CA GLU A 69 -12.06 6.65 6.05
C GLU A 69 -11.00 6.01 5.15
N ALA A 70 -11.17 6.16 3.84
CA ALA A 70 -10.21 5.61 2.88
C ALA A 70 -8.84 6.27 3.01
N VAL A 71 -8.81 7.58 3.20
CA VAL A 71 -7.55 8.31 3.38
C VAL A 71 -6.85 7.86 4.65
N ALA A 72 -7.60 7.68 5.74
CA ALA A 72 -7.00 7.22 6.98
C ALA A 72 -6.41 5.83 6.83
N SER A 73 -7.10 4.93 6.13
CA SER A 73 -6.59 3.59 5.88
C SER A 73 -5.32 3.61 5.04
N LEU A 74 -5.29 4.45 4.00
CA LEU A 74 -4.10 4.58 3.18
C LEU A 74 -2.93 5.10 3.99
N ARG A 75 -3.18 6.07 4.87
CA ARG A 75 -2.10 6.64 5.67
C ARG A 75 -1.50 5.61 6.61
N VAL A 76 -2.34 4.80 7.25
CA VAL A 76 -1.85 3.74 8.12
C VAL A 76 -0.98 2.76 7.33
N ALA A 77 -1.46 2.34 6.16
CA ALA A 77 -0.70 1.41 5.33
C ALA A 77 0.61 2.05 4.84
N LEU A 78 0.54 3.31 4.43
CA LEU A 78 1.72 3.99 3.92
C LEU A 78 2.77 4.14 5.01
N ASP A 79 2.36 4.52 6.22
CA ASP A 79 3.31 4.67 7.33
C ASP A 79 4.00 3.35 7.64
N ALA A 80 3.26 2.25 7.61
CA ALA A 80 3.83 0.94 7.87
C ALA A 80 4.82 0.54 6.77
N VAL A 81 4.46 0.77 5.52
CA VAL A 81 5.34 0.44 4.39
C VAL A 81 6.58 1.31 4.44
N LYS A 82 6.42 2.58 4.78
CA LYS A 82 7.55 3.50 4.87
C LYS A 82 8.51 3.07 5.97
N ALA A 83 8.00 2.67 7.13
CA ALA A 83 8.85 2.22 8.22
C ALA A 83 9.62 0.95 7.82
N ALA A 84 8.96 0.02 7.13
CA ALA A 84 9.62 -1.20 6.67
C ALA A 84 10.70 -0.88 5.64
N ALA A 85 10.40 0.01 4.69
CA ALA A 85 11.37 0.41 3.68
C ALA A 85 12.58 1.10 4.34
N ASP A 86 12.32 1.99 5.29
CA ASP A 86 13.39 2.66 6.01
C ASP A 86 14.31 1.67 6.71
N SER A 87 13.74 0.62 7.31
CA SER A 87 14.54 -0.38 7.99
C SER A 87 15.45 -1.16 7.02
N LEU A 88 15.12 -1.16 5.75
CA LEU A 88 15.92 -1.79 4.71
C LEU A 88 16.81 -0.78 3.97
N GLY A 89 16.80 0.47 4.39
CA GLY A 89 17.60 1.50 3.75
C GLY A 89 17.03 1.99 2.44
N LEU A 90 15.72 1.85 2.25
CA LEU A 90 15.06 2.21 0.99
C LEU A 90 14.12 3.38 1.19
N LYS A 91 13.76 4.02 0.08
CA LYS A 91 12.79 5.10 0.05
C LYS A 91 11.62 4.70 -0.83
N LEU A 92 10.52 5.40 -0.67
CA LEU A 92 9.33 5.19 -1.48
C LEU A 92 9.19 6.28 -2.53
N TRP A 93 8.65 5.89 -3.66
CA TRP A 93 8.30 6.81 -4.74
C TRP A 93 6.92 6.38 -5.23
N GLY A 94 5.96 7.25 -5.13
CA GLY A 94 4.63 6.89 -5.58
C GLY A 94 3.80 8.07 -6.06
#